data_bf5199586efa80e1251710a369fd3c6c
#
_entry.id   bf5199586efa80e1251710a369fd3c6c
#
_cell.length_a   1.000
_cell.length_b   1.000
_cell.length_c   1.000
_cell.angle_alpha   90.00
_cell.angle_beta   90.00
_cell.angle_gamma   90.00
#
_symmetry.space_group_name_H-M   'P 1'
#
loop_
_entity.id
_entity.type
_entity.pdbx_description
1 polymer ?
#
loop_
_entity_poly.entity_id
_entity_poly.type
_entity_poly.pdbx_seq_one_letter_code
_entity_poly.pdbx_strand_id
1 'polypeptide(L)'
;MCNAYNLRHSTEAILDIARAMQCPVTDLTDFPPLHRIGIRGRGLILRPAGEGPLVWSWARWSVIPPGVKEPSAYPLNNARSDKLGGWPWKALSRQRCLIPVSGFWEPEKPARAPGNAPWSYYSMRDGRPFFVAGLWSDAPDPSTGEIADSYTMVIGEANAVMRVHDRMPAILGTEAAHRWLEPGPLPAELLVPYPAEAMQAWRVGDGAKNSRIEPDAGMAEPVAG
;
A
#
# COMPACT_ATOMS: atom_id res chain seq x y z
N MET A 1 -3.34 11.70 -2.22
CA MET A 1 -3.69 10.25 -2.11
C MET A 1 -2.56 9.47 -2.74
N CYS A 2 -2.12 8.40 -2.10
CA CYS A 2 -0.96 7.62 -2.54
C CYS A 2 -1.14 7.09 -3.98
N ASN A 3 -0.24 7.47 -4.87
CA ASN A 3 -0.27 7.09 -6.28
C ASN A 3 0.98 6.31 -6.70
N ALA A 4 1.96 6.20 -5.83
CA ALA A 4 3.16 5.42 -6.02
C ALA A 4 3.78 5.05 -4.66
N TYR A 5 4.29 3.84 -4.57
CA TYR A 5 5.10 3.36 -3.45
C TYR A 5 6.21 2.45 -3.99
N ASN A 6 7.14 2.05 -3.15
CA ASN A 6 8.16 1.08 -3.51
C ASN A 6 8.28 -0.06 -2.49
N LEU A 7 8.90 -1.15 -2.93
CA LEU A 7 9.30 -2.28 -2.11
C LEU A 7 10.72 -2.69 -2.53
N ARG A 8 11.72 -2.02 -1.95
CA ARG A 8 13.14 -2.18 -2.32
C ARG A 8 13.97 -2.95 -1.31
N HIS A 9 13.36 -3.35 -0.19
CA HIS A 9 14.01 -4.18 0.81
C HIS A 9 14.16 -5.62 0.32
N SER A 10 15.16 -6.33 0.88
CA SER A 10 15.37 -7.74 0.62
C SER A 10 14.18 -8.57 1.11
N THR A 11 14.00 -9.73 0.51
CA THR A 11 13.00 -10.74 0.92
C THR A 11 13.10 -11.04 2.41
N GLU A 12 14.32 -11.19 2.95
CA GLU A 12 14.53 -11.47 4.37
C GLU A 12 14.02 -10.34 5.28
N ALA A 13 14.29 -9.07 4.95
CA ALA A 13 13.77 -7.93 5.71
C ALA A 13 12.23 -7.85 5.71
N ILE A 14 11.60 -8.27 4.62
CA ILE A 14 10.14 -8.36 4.51
C ILE A 14 9.59 -9.52 5.35
N LEU A 15 10.27 -10.67 5.31
CA LEU A 15 9.92 -11.81 6.15
C LEU A 15 10.08 -11.50 7.64
N ASP A 16 11.08 -10.72 8.03
CA ASP A 16 11.31 -10.34 9.43
C ASP A 16 10.14 -9.55 10.02
N ILE A 17 9.60 -8.57 9.27
CA ILE A 17 8.40 -7.85 9.75
C ILE A 17 7.15 -8.74 9.78
N ALA A 18 7.06 -9.74 8.90
CA ALA A 18 5.95 -10.69 8.90
C ALA A 18 6.07 -11.69 10.06
N ARG A 19 7.25 -12.25 10.31
CA ARG A 19 7.53 -13.17 11.43
C ARG A 19 7.32 -12.49 12.80
N ALA A 20 7.59 -11.18 12.89
CA ALA A 20 7.35 -10.42 14.10
C ALA A 20 5.88 -10.43 14.56
N MET A 21 4.92 -10.70 13.67
CA MET A 21 3.51 -10.87 14.01
C MET A 21 3.22 -12.17 14.79
N GLN A 22 4.20 -13.08 14.90
CA GLN A 22 4.10 -14.36 15.61
C GLN A 22 2.97 -15.27 15.09
N CYS A 23 2.64 -15.17 13.82
CA CYS A 23 1.70 -16.06 13.14
C CYS A 23 2.41 -16.79 12.00
N PRO A 24 1.94 -18.00 11.62
CA PRO A 24 2.54 -18.74 10.52
C PRO A 24 2.44 -17.97 9.20
N VAL A 25 3.58 -17.85 8.51
CA VAL A 25 3.70 -17.20 7.20
C VAL A 25 4.47 -18.12 6.28
N THR A 26 4.03 -18.27 5.03
CA THR A 26 4.78 -19.04 4.03
C THR A 26 6.11 -18.37 3.67
N ASP A 27 7.04 -19.14 3.14
CA ASP A 27 8.27 -18.60 2.57
C ASP A 27 7.96 -17.66 1.40
N LEU A 28 8.85 -16.72 1.17
CA LEU A 28 8.77 -15.76 0.09
C LEU A 28 9.98 -15.96 -0.83
N THR A 29 9.72 -16.22 -2.10
CA THR A 29 10.76 -16.33 -3.11
C THR A 29 11.40 -14.96 -3.38
N ASP A 30 12.71 -14.95 -3.54
CA ASP A 30 13.45 -13.74 -3.86
C ASP A 30 12.95 -13.06 -5.15
N PHE A 31 12.91 -11.75 -5.13
CA PHE A 31 12.54 -10.91 -6.26
C PHE A 31 13.41 -9.64 -6.30
N PRO A 32 13.57 -9.04 -7.48
CA PRO A 32 14.35 -7.81 -7.59
C PRO A 32 13.66 -6.64 -6.87
N PRO A 33 14.43 -5.65 -6.40
CA PRO A 33 13.86 -4.45 -5.79
C PRO A 33 12.82 -3.77 -6.71
N LEU A 34 11.65 -3.49 -6.16
CA LEU A 34 10.60 -2.76 -6.87
C LEU A 34 10.75 -1.27 -6.56
N HIS A 35 11.48 -0.56 -7.40
CA HIS A 35 11.80 0.85 -7.18
C HIS A 35 10.57 1.76 -7.29
N ARG A 36 9.54 1.35 -8.03
CA ARG A 36 8.26 2.07 -8.10
C ARG A 36 7.12 1.13 -8.48
N ILE A 37 6.08 1.12 -7.66
CA ILE A 37 4.81 0.47 -7.95
C ILE A 37 3.79 1.58 -8.13
N GLY A 38 3.31 1.76 -9.35
CA GLY A 38 2.28 2.72 -9.71
C GLY A 38 0.89 2.09 -9.72
N ILE A 39 -0.13 2.93 -9.89
CA ILE A 39 -1.53 2.49 -10.02
C ILE A 39 -1.65 1.48 -11.18
N ARG A 40 -2.37 0.38 -10.94
CA ARG A 40 -2.51 -0.79 -11.82
C ARG A 40 -1.23 -1.62 -12.00
N GLY A 41 -0.11 -1.22 -11.37
CA GLY A 41 1.09 -2.05 -11.29
C GLY A 41 0.89 -3.27 -10.39
N ARG A 42 1.79 -4.25 -10.50
CA ARG A 42 1.80 -5.43 -9.62
C ARG A 42 2.62 -5.14 -8.38
N GLY A 43 2.07 -5.47 -7.22
CA GLY A 43 2.73 -5.41 -5.93
C GLY A 43 2.52 -6.69 -5.15
N LEU A 44 3.29 -6.85 -4.08
CA LEU A 44 3.20 -7.97 -3.17
C LEU A 44 2.17 -7.68 -2.07
N ILE A 45 1.38 -8.66 -1.70
CA ILE A 45 0.48 -8.63 -0.54
C ILE A 45 0.65 -9.89 0.29
N LEU A 46 0.45 -9.77 1.61
CA LEU A 46 0.35 -10.89 2.55
C LEU A 46 -1.11 -11.03 2.97
N ARG A 47 -1.70 -12.21 2.83
CA ARG A 47 -3.13 -12.43 3.10
C ARG A 47 -3.43 -13.80 3.68
N PRO A 48 -4.56 -13.99 4.37
CA PRO A 48 -5.05 -15.30 4.73
C PRO A 48 -5.41 -16.15 3.49
N ALA A 49 -5.18 -17.48 3.60
CA ALA A 49 -5.57 -18.48 2.61
C ALA A 49 -6.25 -19.66 3.33
N GLY A 50 -7.45 -19.45 3.85
CA GLY A 50 -8.15 -20.41 4.71
C GLY A 50 -7.59 -20.44 6.13
N GLU A 51 -7.56 -21.64 6.76
CA GLU A 51 -7.07 -21.85 8.13
C GLU A 51 -5.55 -22.08 8.23
N GLY A 52 -4.85 -22.03 7.10
CA GLY A 52 -3.41 -22.24 7.01
C GLY A 52 -2.58 -21.00 7.33
N PRO A 53 -1.26 -21.07 7.05
CA PRO A 53 -0.39 -19.91 7.17
C PRO A 53 -0.81 -18.77 6.24
N LEU A 54 -0.42 -17.56 6.59
CA LEU A 54 -0.55 -16.41 5.69
C LEU A 54 0.29 -16.65 4.43
N VAL A 55 -0.25 -16.28 3.28
CA VAL A 55 0.40 -16.48 1.98
C VAL A 55 0.74 -15.17 1.30
N TRP A 56 1.88 -15.16 0.61
CA TRP A 56 2.26 -14.07 -0.26
C TRP A 56 1.61 -14.23 -1.64
N SER A 57 1.09 -13.14 -2.17
CA SER A 57 0.47 -13.11 -3.51
C SER A 57 0.93 -11.86 -4.27
N TRP A 58 1.23 -12.04 -5.55
CA TRP A 58 1.42 -10.93 -6.47
C TRP A 58 0.06 -10.49 -7.01
N ALA A 59 -0.32 -9.24 -6.73
CA ALA A 59 -1.63 -8.71 -7.05
C ALA A 59 -1.54 -7.35 -7.74
N ARG A 60 -2.57 -6.97 -8.49
CA ARG A 60 -2.68 -5.68 -9.18
C ARG A 60 -3.17 -4.60 -8.22
N TRP A 61 -2.48 -3.47 -8.16
CA TRP A 61 -2.90 -2.32 -7.36
C TRP A 61 -3.99 -1.52 -8.08
N SER A 62 -5.17 -1.80 -7.86
CA SER A 62 -6.49 -1.28 -8.21
C SER A 62 -7.45 -2.45 -8.12
N VAL A 63 -8.10 -2.58 -6.97
CA VAL A 63 -8.96 -3.72 -6.68
C VAL A 63 -10.14 -3.81 -7.65
N ILE A 64 -10.51 -5.04 -7.99
CA ILE A 64 -11.72 -5.36 -8.75
C ILE A 64 -12.73 -5.90 -7.74
N PRO A 65 -13.78 -5.14 -7.38
CA PRO A 65 -14.78 -5.60 -6.43
C PRO A 65 -15.58 -6.78 -6.97
N PRO A 66 -16.03 -7.72 -6.11
CA PRO A 66 -16.89 -8.80 -6.53
C PRO A 66 -18.19 -8.32 -7.20
N GLY A 67 -18.60 -8.99 -8.26
CA GLY A 67 -19.86 -8.71 -8.97
C GLY A 67 -19.83 -7.52 -9.92
N VAL A 68 -18.70 -6.88 -10.12
CA VAL A 68 -18.54 -5.82 -11.14
C VAL A 68 -18.52 -6.45 -12.53
N LYS A 69 -19.40 -5.96 -13.43
CA LYS A 69 -19.57 -6.47 -14.79
C LYS A 69 -18.81 -5.65 -15.84
N GLU A 70 -18.42 -4.44 -15.50
CA GLU A 70 -17.72 -3.52 -16.41
C GLU A 70 -16.50 -2.92 -15.73
N PRO A 71 -15.41 -2.66 -16.48
CA PRO A 71 -14.22 -2.00 -15.92
C PRO A 71 -14.56 -0.64 -15.33
N SER A 72 -14.04 -0.36 -14.14
CA SER A 72 -14.20 0.96 -13.55
C SER A 72 -13.44 2.02 -14.37
N ALA A 73 -14.10 3.14 -14.66
CA ALA A 73 -13.47 4.30 -15.32
C ALA A 73 -12.31 4.88 -14.47
N TYR A 74 -12.38 4.75 -13.17
CA TYR A 74 -11.36 5.23 -12.22
C TYR A 74 -10.73 4.06 -11.47
N PRO A 75 -9.40 4.09 -11.22
CA PRO A 75 -8.75 3.06 -10.45
C PRO A 75 -9.21 3.08 -8.99
N LEU A 76 -9.52 1.90 -8.45
CA LEU A 76 -9.88 1.69 -7.05
C LEU A 76 -8.62 1.31 -6.24
N ASN A 77 -7.61 2.16 -6.30
CA ASN A 77 -6.30 1.93 -5.69
C ASN A 77 -6.20 2.38 -4.23
N ASN A 78 -7.09 3.28 -3.78
CA ASN A 78 -7.12 3.77 -2.40
C ASN A 78 -8.53 3.69 -1.82
N ALA A 79 -8.67 3.04 -0.66
CA ALA A 79 -9.89 2.95 0.13
C ALA A 79 -9.79 3.87 1.35
N ARG A 80 -10.62 4.89 1.44
CA ARG A 80 -10.63 5.78 2.61
C ARG A 80 -11.19 5.07 3.84
N SER A 81 -10.50 5.15 4.97
CA SER A 81 -10.90 4.52 6.23
C SER A 81 -12.31 4.91 6.68
N ASP A 82 -12.69 6.17 6.50
CA ASP A 82 -14.02 6.70 6.83
C ASP A 82 -15.14 6.30 5.84
N LYS A 83 -14.82 5.56 4.77
CA LYS A 83 -15.75 5.07 3.73
C LYS A 83 -15.83 3.55 3.63
N LEU A 84 -15.11 2.80 4.47
CA LEU A 84 -15.04 1.33 4.40
C LEU A 84 -16.40 0.65 4.64
N GLY A 85 -17.34 1.30 5.30
CA GLY A 85 -18.71 0.80 5.49
C GLY A 85 -19.60 0.87 4.24
N GLY A 86 -19.18 1.58 3.18
CA GLY A 86 -19.91 1.74 1.91
C GLY A 86 -19.40 0.84 0.80
N TRP A 87 -20.18 0.79 -0.31
CA TRP A 87 -19.73 0.12 -1.55
C TRP A 87 -18.58 0.92 -2.18
N PRO A 88 -17.55 0.27 -2.79
CA PRO A 88 -17.38 -1.18 -2.93
C PRO A 88 -16.69 -1.83 -1.71
N TRP A 89 -16.21 -1.08 -0.75
CA TRP A 89 -15.33 -1.53 0.33
C TRP A 89 -15.99 -2.50 1.29
N LYS A 90 -17.29 -2.30 1.57
CA LYS A 90 -18.06 -3.20 2.44
C LYS A 90 -18.06 -4.64 1.93
N ALA A 91 -18.11 -4.85 0.61
CA ALA A 91 -18.04 -6.17 0.00
C ALA A 91 -16.68 -6.87 0.24
N LEU A 92 -15.61 -6.08 0.44
CA LEU A 92 -14.25 -6.57 0.66
C LEU A 92 -13.84 -6.59 2.14
N SER A 93 -14.72 -6.22 3.07
CA SER A 93 -14.39 -6.03 4.48
C SER A 93 -13.80 -7.26 5.18
N ARG A 94 -14.03 -8.46 4.65
CA ARG A 94 -13.46 -9.73 5.11
C ARG A 94 -12.22 -10.17 4.32
N GLN A 95 -11.96 -9.58 3.17
CA GLN A 95 -10.80 -9.86 2.31
C GLN A 95 -9.69 -8.86 2.60
N ARG A 96 -9.09 -8.99 3.79
CA ARG A 96 -8.03 -8.09 4.26
C ARG A 96 -6.66 -8.64 3.92
N CYS A 97 -5.73 -7.74 3.61
CA CYS A 97 -4.34 -8.06 3.36
C CYS A 97 -3.42 -7.01 3.97
N LEU A 98 -2.15 -7.33 4.04
CA LEU A 98 -1.07 -6.41 4.37
C LEU A 98 -0.24 -6.15 3.11
N ILE A 99 0.10 -4.90 2.89
CA ILE A 99 0.94 -4.46 1.77
C ILE A 99 2.30 -4.11 2.35
N PRO A 100 3.39 -4.85 2.04
CA PRO A 100 4.74 -4.47 2.46
C PRO A 100 5.22 -3.27 1.64
N VAL A 101 5.75 -2.27 2.31
CA VAL A 101 6.17 -0.99 1.73
C VAL A 101 7.53 -0.60 2.29
N SER A 102 8.44 -0.13 1.43
CA SER A 102 9.69 0.51 1.86
C SER A 102 9.50 2.02 2.07
N GLY A 103 8.62 2.61 1.28
CA GLY A 103 8.23 4.00 1.36
C GLY A 103 7.27 4.38 0.24
N PHE A 104 6.74 5.58 0.29
CA PHE A 104 5.76 6.07 -0.67
C PHE A 104 5.98 7.55 -0.99
N TRP A 105 5.41 8.00 -2.10
CA TRP A 105 5.52 9.38 -2.56
C TRP A 105 4.18 10.09 -2.53
N GLU A 106 4.21 11.36 -2.13
CA GLU A 106 3.07 12.28 -2.24
C GLU A 106 3.50 13.64 -2.78
N PRO A 107 2.70 14.23 -3.68
CA PRO A 107 2.95 15.59 -4.16
C PRO A 107 2.68 16.61 -3.05
N GLU A 108 3.51 17.64 -2.94
CA GLU A 108 3.27 18.77 -2.04
C GLU A 108 2.09 19.60 -2.55
N LYS A 109 1.10 19.86 -1.70
CA LYS A 109 -0.02 20.79 -2.00
C LYS A 109 0.23 22.18 -1.41
N PRO A 110 -0.33 23.24 -1.98
CA PRO A 110 -1.02 23.27 -3.27
C PRO A 110 -0.07 23.61 -4.41
N ALA A 111 0.12 22.73 -5.34
CA ALA A 111 0.69 23.15 -6.61
C ALA A 111 -0.38 23.93 -7.37
N ARG A 112 -0.17 25.19 -7.60
CA ARG A 112 -1.03 26.04 -8.45
C ARG A 112 -1.06 25.61 -9.91
N ALA A 113 -0.13 24.75 -10.31
CA ALA A 113 -0.05 24.20 -11.65
C ALA A 113 0.03 22.66 -11.59
N PRO A 114 -0.89 21.93 -12.23
CA PRO A 114 -0.75 20.49 -12.39
C PRO A 114 0.59 20.15 -13.07
N GLY A 115 1.33 19.22 -12.51
CA GLY A 115 2.62 18.77 -13.05
C GLY A 115 3.88 19.37 -12.43
N ASN A 116 3.80 20.53 -11.76
CA ASN A 116 4.96 21.21 -11.16
C ASN A 116 5.05 21.10 -9.63
N ALA A 117 4.18 20.34 -8.97
CA ALA A 117 4.29 20.11 -7.54
C ALA A 117 5.58 19.36 -7.22
N PRO A 118 6.40 19.84 -6.26
CA PRO A 118 7.47 19.03 -5.71
C PRO A 118 6.87 17.78 -5.07
N TRP A 119 7.64 16.70 -5.03
CA TRP A 119 7.22 15.46 -4.38
C TRP A 119 8.10 15.19 -3.17
N SER A 120 7.49 14.63 -2.14
CA SER A 120 8.19 14.13 -0.97
C SER A 120 8.08 12.61 -0.89
N TYR A 121 9.16 11.98 -0.44
CA TYR A 121 9.21 10.57 -0.12
C TYR A 121 9.10 10.38 1.39
N TYR A 122 8.35 9.40 1.79
CA TYR A 122 8.02 9.06 3.17
C TYR A 122 8.47 7.64 3.49
N SER A 123 9.19 7.43 4.59
CA SER A 123 9.66 6.11 5.02
C SER A 123 9.75 6.04 6.54
N MET A 124 10.07 4.85 7.07
CA MET A 124 10.44 4.71 8.48
C MET A 124 11.81 5.31 8.75
N ARG A 125 11.97 5.94 9.92
CA ARG A 125 13.24 6.57 10.35
C ARG A 125 14.34 5.54 10.57
N ASP A 126 13.99 4.34 11.01
CA ASP A 126 14.91 3.22 11.22
C ASP A 126 15.27 2.48 9.92
N GLY A 127 14.71 2.93 8.79
CA GLY A 127 14.98 2.37 7.47
C GLY A 127 14.35 1.00 7.19
N ARG A 128 13.54 0.43 8.11
CA ARG A 128 12.89 -0.87 7.89
C ARG A 128 11.65 -0.77 7.00
N PRO A 129 11.27 -1.87 6.32
CA PRO A 129 9.97 -1.94 5.66
C PRO A 129 8.84 -1.95 6.69
N PHE A 130 7.63 -1.64 6.25
CA PHE A 130 6.44 -1.60 7.10
C PHE A 130 5.22 -2.13 6.37
N PHE A 131 4.18 -2.49 7.13
CA PHE A 131 2.91 -2.90 6.56
C PHE A 131 1.91 -1.77 6.49
N VAL A 132 1.20 -1.71 5.36
CA VAL A 132 0.02 -0.87 5.17
C VAL A 132 -1.22 -1.77 5.08
N ALA A 133 -2.31 -1.36 5.73
CA ALA A 133 -3.59 -2.03 5.63
C ALA A 133 -4.10 -2.04 4.19
N GLY A 134 -4.59 -3.18 3.73
CA GLY A 134 -5.17 -3.34 2.41
C GLY A 134 -6.43 -4.20 2.41
N LEU A 135 -7.20 -4.09 1.34
CA LEU A 135 -8.26 -5.01 1.00
C LEU A 135 -7.92 -5.65 -0.35
N TRP A 136 -8.25 -6.91 -0.54
CA TRP A 136 -7.93 -7.63 -1.77
C TRP A 136 -9.16 -8.31 -2.37
N SER A 137 -9.05 -8.78 -3.60
CA SER A 137 -10.08 -9.53 -4.32
C SER A 137 -9.45 -10.44 -5.34
N ASP A 138 -10.04 -11.60 -5.54
CA ASP A 138 -9.80 -12.56 -6.61
C ASP A 138 -10.93 -12.55 -7.65
N ALA A 139 -11.69 -11.47 -7.71
CA ALA A 139 -12.79 -11.33 -8.69
C ALA A 139 -12.25 -11.31 -10.12
N PRO A 140 -13.02 -11.89 -11.07
CA PRO A 140 -12.65 -11.84 -12.48
C PRO A 140 -12.50 -10.41 -12.99
N ASP A 141 -11.47 -10.16 -13.80
CA ASP A 141 -11.35 -8.89 -14.53
C ASP A 141 -12.48 -8.80 -15.56
N PRO A 142 -13.36 -7.80 -15.49
CA PRO A 142 -14.51 -7.70 -16.39
C PRO A 142 -14.11 -7.45 -17.85
N SER A 143 -12.86 -7.09 -18.14
CA SER A 143 -12.37 -6.91 -19.51
C SER A 143 -11.85 -8.20 -20.15
N THR A 144 -11.36 -9.15 -19.34
CA THR A 144 -10.77 -10.41 -19.84
C THR A 144 -11.54 -11.65 -19.41
N GLY A 145 -12.32 -11.55 -18.31
CA GLY A 145 -12.98 -12.70 -17.68
C GLY A 145 -12.03 -13.56 -16.84
N GLU A 146 -10.73 -13.25 -16.79
CA GLU A 146 -9.75 -14.00 -16.03
C GLU A 146 -9.75 -13.60 -14.55
N ILE A 147 -9.57 -14.58 -13.66
CA ILE A 147 -9.38 -14.32 -12.23
C ILE A 147 -8.00 -13.71 -12.04
N ALA A 148 -7.96 -12.53 -11.43
CA ALA A 148 -6.73 -11.82 -11.14
C ALA A 148 -6.75 -11.27 -9.72
N ASP A 149 -5.77 -11.68 -8.90
CA ASP A 149 -5.59 -11.06 -7.58
C ASP A 149 -5.39 -9.55 -7.75
N SER A 150 -6.18 -8.79 -7.02
CA SER A 150 -6.14 -7.33 -7.02
C SER A 150 -6.30 -6.77 -5.61
N TYR A 151 -5.76 -5.59 -5.34
CA TYR A 151 -5.82 -4.98 -4.01
C TYR A 151 -5.99 -3.47 -4.07
N THR A 152 -6.44 -2.92 -2.96
CA THR A 152 -6.49 -1.50 -2.68
C THR A 152 -5.76 -1.20 -1.38
N MET A 153 -5.10 -0.06 -1.30
CA MET A 153 -4.46 0.44 -0.09
C MET A 153 -5.49 1.19 0.75
N VAL A 154 -5.57 0.91 2.04
CA VAL A 154 -6.37 1.73 2.95
C VAL A 154 -5.61 3.01 3.26
N ILE A 155 -6.31 4.14 3.18
CA ILE A 155 -5.77 5.45 3.55
C ILE A 155 -6.58 6.01 4.73
N GLY A 156 -5.86 6.47 5.75
CA GLY A 156 -6.41 7.05 6.97
C GLY A 156 -6.05 8.53 7.12
N GLU A 157 -6.25 9.05 8.31
CA GLU A 157 -5.82 10.40 8.68
C GLU A 157 -4.29 10.50 8.65
N ALA A 158 -3.78 11.65 8.20
CA ALA A 158 -2.37 11.93 8.15
C ALA A 158 -1.82 12.25 9.56
N ASN A 159 -0.57 11.84 9.82
CA ASN A 159 0.17 12.29 10.99
C ASN A 159 0.97 13.58 10.70
N ALA A 160 1.68 14.10 11.70
CA ALA A 160 2.41 15.36 11.61
C ALA A 160 3.58 15.38 10.59
N VAL A 161 4.08 14.22 10.15
CA VAL A 161 5.11 14.13 9.10
C VAL A 161 4.52 14.45 7.73
N MET A 162 3.27 14.06 7.50
CA MET A 162 2.53 14.31 6.25
C MET A 162 1.98 15.74 6.23
N ARG A 163 2.84 16.72 5.95
CA ARG A 163 2.46 18.16 5.95
C ARG A 163 1.67 18.59 4.72
N VAL A 164 1.62 17.76 3.69
CA VAL A 164 1.14 18.13 2.35
C VAL A 164 -0.23 17.58 2.01
N HIS A 165 -0.72 16.65 2.82
CA HIS A 165 -2.01 15.99 2.61
C HIS A 165 -2.69 15.67 3.95
N ASP A 166 -4.03 15.64 3.97
CA ASP A 166 -4.86 15.24 5.11
C ASP A 166 -5.01 13.71 5.26
N ARG A 167 -4.44 12.96 4.32
CA ARG A 167 -4.50 11.50 4.26
C ARG A 167 -3.12 10.90 3.99
N MET A 168 -2.91 9.69 4.54
CA MET A 168 -1.72 8.88 4.30
C MET A 168 -2.10 7.39 4.28
N PRO A 169 -1.23 6.50 3.76
CA PRO A 169 -1.42 5.06 3.92
C PRO A 169 -1.62 4.69 5.39
N ALA A 170 -2.60 3.82 5.67
CA ALA A 170 -2.88 3.33 7.02
C ALA A 170 -1.80 2.33 7.43
N ILE A 171 -0.73 2.83 8.02
CA ILE A 171 0.42 2.04 8.47
C ILE A 171 0.05 1.31 9.75
N LEU A 172 0.36 0.03 9.83
CA LEU A 172 0.08 -0.83 10.97
C LEU A 172 1.37 -1.26 11.66
N GLY A 173 1.44 -1.06 12.98
CA GLY A 173 2.46 -1.71 13.80
C GLY A 173 2.20 -3.22 13.87
N THR A 174 3.15 -3.99 14.38
CA THR A 174 3.16 -5.45 14.35
C THR A 174 1.88 -6.08 14.92
N GLU A 175 1.44 -5.67 16.10
CA GLU A 175 0.21 -6.17 16.73
C GLU A 175 -1.04 -5.80 15.92
N ALA A 176 -1.13 -4.55 15.46
CA ALA A 176 -2.24 -4.08 14.65
C ALA A 176 -2.29 -4.79 13.28
N ALA A 177 -1.13 -5.10 12.70
CA ALA A 177 -1.03 -5.87 11.45
C ALA A 177 -1.55 -7.30 11.63
N HIS A 178 -1.21 -7.99 12.73
CA HIS A 178 -1.77 -9.29 13.05
C HIS A 178 -3.30 -9.21 13.19
N ARG A 179 -3.80 -8.34 14.08
CA ARG A 179 -5.23 -8.13 14.31
C ARG A 179 -6.01 -7.71 13.05
N TRP A 180 -5.38 -6.99 12.13
CA TRP A 180 -5.99 -6.62 10.86
C TRP A 180 -6.37 -7.83 10.01
N LEU A 181 -5.59 -8.92 10.08
CA LEU A 181 -5.82 -10.16 9.32
C LEU A 181 -6.73 -11.17 10.02
N GLU A 182 -7.05 -10.98 11.31
CA GLU A 182 -7.92 -11.90 12.05
C GLU A 182 -9.33 -11.95 11.44
N PRO A 183 -9.97 -13.14 11.39
CA PRO A 183 -11.33 -13.23 10.89
C PRO A 183 -12.32 -12.41 11.76
N GLY A 184 -13.36 -11.88 11.14
CA GLY A 184 -14.37 -11.12 11.87
C GLY A 184 -14.73 -9.77 11.24
N PRO A 185 -15.42 -8.89 11.98
CA PRO A 185 -15.73 -7.54 11.54
C PRO A 185 -14.47 -6.75 11.20
N LEU A 186 -14.62 -5.73 10.34
CA LEU A 186 -13.51 -4.86 9.97
C LEU A 186 -13.06 -4.05 11.21
N PRO A 187 -11.79 -4.20 11.67
CA PRO A 187 -11.29 -3.53 12.88
C PRO A 187 -10.87 -2.08 12.56
N ALA A 188 -11.86 -1.22 12.36
CA ALA A 188 -11.62 0.18 11.95
C ALA A 188 -10.84 0.99 13.00
N GLU A 189 -10.88 0.59 14.28
CA GLU A 189 -10.15 1.19 15.38
C GLU A 189 -8.63 1.07 15.25
N LEU A 190 -8.13 0.16 14.41
CA LEU A 190 -6.70 0.01 14.12
C LEU A 190 -6.18 1.05 13.12
N LEU A 191 -7.08 1.73 12.40
CA LEU A 191 -6.75 2.67 11.33
C LEU A 191 -6.51 4.09 11.88
N VAL A 192 -5.63 4.19 12.87
CA VAL A 192 -5.21 5.46 13.50
C VAL A 192 -3.92 5.98 12.87
N PRO A 193 -3.64 7.30 12.95
CA PRO A 193 -2.37 7.85 12.45
C PRO A 193 -1.17 7.17 13.10
N TYR A 194 -0.22 6.71 12.28
CA TYR A 194 1.02 6.10 12.78
C TYR A 194 1.89 7.15 13.50
N PRO A 195 2.66 6.79 14.54
CA PRO A 195 3.51 7.74 15.28
C PRO A 195 4.45 8.52 14.36
N ALA A 196 4.34 9.85 14.39
CA ALA A 196 5.08 10.72 13.48
C ALA A 196 6.59 10.66 13.71
N GLU A 197 7.02 10.49 14.97
CA GLU A 197 8.42 10.38 15.39
C GLU A 197 9.12 9.13 14.84
N ALA A 198 8.37 8.09 14.48
CA ALA A 198 8.91 6.89 13.86
C ALA A 198 9.12 7.03 12.33
N MET A 199 8.61 8.12 11.75
CA MET A 199 8.67 8.38 10.32
C MET A 199 9.62 9.53 9.98
N GLN A 200 10.00 9.59 8.71
CA GLN A 200 10.77 10.69 8.12
C GLN A 200 10.27 10.99 6.71
N ALA A 201 10.53 12.21 6.25
CA ALA A 201 10.20 12.64 4.91
C ALA A 201 11.25 13.60 4.36
N TRP A 202 11.46 13.55 3.05
CA TRP A 202 12.31 14.50 2.34
C TRP A 202 11.82 14.70 0.91
N ARG A 203 12.21 15.85 0.35
CA ARG A 203 11.90 16.18 -1.03
C ARG A 203 12.75 15.35 -1.99
N VAL A 204 12.13 14.90 -3.08
CA VAL A 204 12.76 14.09 -4.13
C VAL A 204 12.71 14.79 -5.49
N GLY A 205 13.54 14.29 -6.41
CA GLY A 205 13.58 14.77 -7.80
C GLY A 205 12.33 14.42 -8.61
N ASP A 206 12.27 14.97 -9.80
CA ASP A 206 11.13 14.85 -10.72
C ASP A 206 10.93 13.44 -11.29
N GLY A 207 11.91 12.53 -11.13
CA GLY A 207 11.82 11.14 -11.54
C GLY A 207 10.59 10.42 -10.96
N ALA A 208 10.27 10.66 -9.69
CA ALA A 208 9.13 10.06 -9.02
C ALA A 208 7.77 10.42 -9.68
N LYS A 209 7.67 11.55 -10.37
CA LYS A 209 6.47 12.02 -11.06
C LYS A 209 6.22 11.33 -12.39
N ASN A 210 7.27 10.89 -13.06
CA ASN A 210 7.21 10.44 -14.44
C ASN A 210 7.03 8.92 -14.53
N SER A 211 5.81 8.48 -14.83
CA SER A 211 5.51 7.05 -14.99
C SER A 211 6.08 6.42 -16.27
N ARG A 212 6.71 7.21 -17.14
CA ARG A 212 7.24 6.74 -18.43
C ARG A 212 8.74 6.44 -18.37
N ILE A 213 9.45 6.84 -17.33
CA ILE A 213 10.86 6.49 -17.14
C ILE A 213 10.98 5.18 -16.39
N GLU A 214 12.05 4.44 -16.69
CA GLU A 214 12.37 3.22 -15.96
C GLU A 214 12.65 3.54 -14.48
N PRO A 215 11.99 2.85 -13.54
CA PRO A 215 12.20 3.12 -12.12
C PRO A 215 13.59 2.68 -11.65
N ASP A 216 14.26 3.54 -10.89
CA ASP A 216 15.56 3.27 -10.28
C ASP A 216 15.62 3.66 -8.79
N ALA A 217 16.72 3.34 -8.14
CA ALA A 217 16.94 3.63 -6.72
C ALA A 217 16.97 5.14 -6.42
N GLY A 218 17.43 5.97 -7.36
CA GLY A 218 17.57 7.41 -7.21
C GLY A 218 16.24 8.15 -7.06
N MET A 219 15.13 7.53 -7.46
CA MET A 219 13.79 8.14 -7.29
C MET A 219 13.42 8.43 -5.84
N ALA A 220 14.01 7.73 -4.88
CA ALA A 220 13.77 7.92 -3.45
C ALA A 220 14.87 8.73 -2.76
N GLU A 221 15.90 9.16 -3.48
CA GLU A 221 17.01 9.93 -2.91
C GLU A 221 16.62 11.42 -2.71
N PRO A 222 17.09 12.05 -1.63
CA PRO A 222 16.85 13.47 -1.40
C PRO A 222 17.50 14.33 -2.48
N VAL A 223 16.81 15.36 -2.94
CA VAL A 223 17.44 16.41 -3.75
C VAL A 223 18.26 17.34 -2.85
N ALA A 224 19.44 17.75 -3.34
CA ALA A 224 20.19 18.81 -2.67
C ALA A 224 19.32 20.07 -2.57
N GLY A 225 19.21 20.59 -1.36
CA GLY A 225 18.44 21.81 -1.07
C GLY A 225 19.09 23.08 -1.60
#